data_6e3abc901a3caaa63e8667f32264176b
#
_entry.id   6e3abc901a3caaa63e8667f32264176b
#
_cell.length_a   1.000
_cell.length_b   1.000
_cell.length_c   1.000
_cell.angle_alpha   90.00
_cell.angle_beta   90.00
_cell.angle_gamma   90.00
#
_symmetry.space_group_name_H-M   'P 1'
#
loop_
_entity.id
_entity.type
_entity.pdbx_description
1 polymer ?
#
loop_
_entity_poly.entity_id
_entity_poly.type
_entity_poly.pdbx_seq_one_letter_code
_entity_poly.pdbx_strand_id
1 'polypeptide(L)'
;MARKYTKEELKERLQRSIYKVVAEEGIEGVTVRKVSKGCGLSDPYIYQCYKDLFDLMETSFFEVDGKAAGMIRNLIQNQKAELKTAEDLESMCWTLWSAYWEFLMSDPEQTIFYWRFYQSAHYTKKILEVRQQSFEVFVNYMVETGRMFGVSDLMDPEMIVSNIIDSTVSVAVKMHLGYMDKTALKARTIYKTVFALLFQLLHIDVWNGEI
;
A
#
# COMPACT_ATOMS: atom_id res chain seq x y z
N MET A 1 -26.34 0.90 -31.25
CA MET A 1 -25.63 2.11 -30.87
C MET A 1 -24.44 1.74 -30.00
N ALA A 2 -23.23 2.13 -30.36
CA ALA A 2 -22.05 1.90 -29.50
C ALA A 2 -22.22 2.74 -28.23
N ARG A 3 -22.07 2.13 -27.05
CA ARG A 3 -22.13 2.83 -25.77
C ARG A 3 -20.97 3.85 -25.72
N LYS A 4 -21.29 5.13 -25.58
CA LYS A 4 -20.29 6.18 -25.44
C LYS A 4 -19.88 6.23 -23.95
N TYR A 5 -18.67 5.82 -23.65
CA TYR A 5 -18.11 5.88 -22.29
C TYR A 5 -17.73 7.32 -21.93
N THR A 6 -17.88 7.70 -20.68
CA THR A 6 -17.25 8.91 -20.14
C THR A 6 -15.74 8.69 -20.00
N LYS A 7 -14.97 9.77 -19.82
CA LYS A 7 -13.52 9.67 -19.62
C LYS A 7 -13.18 8.95 -18.32
N GLU A 8 -13.98 9.16 -17.29
CA GLU A 8 -13.86 8.51 -15.99
C GLU A 8 -14.11 7.01 -16.10
N GLU A 9 -15.20 6.59 -16.75
CA GLU A 9 -15.48 5.17 -17.00
C GLU A 9 -14.35 4.48 -17.80
N LEU A 10 -13.74 5.18 -18.75
CA LEU A 10 -12.61 4.66 -19.52
C LEU A 10 -11.39 4.47 -18.62
N LYS A 11 -11.07 5.46 -17.77
CA LYS A 11 -9.94 5.37 -16.84
C LYS A 11 -10.09 4.19 -15.88
N GLU A 12 -11.23 4.06 -15.22
CA GLU A 12 -11.51 2.95 -14.28
C GLU A 12 -11.35 1.59 -14.96
N ARG A 13 -11.88 1.42 -16.18
CA ARG A 13 -11.75 0.17 -16.94
C ARG A 13 -10.30 -0.13 -17.30
N LEU A 14 -9.55 0.86 -17.74
CA LEU A 14 -8.15 0.70 -18.11
C LEU A 14 -7.30 0.37 -16.87
N GLN A 15 -7.56 1.01 -15.74
CA GLN A 15 -6.88 0.74 -14.48
C GLN A 15 -7.18 -0.69 -13.97
N ARG A 16 -8.45 -1.10 -13.97
CA ARG A 16 -8.80 -2.50 -13.60
C ARG A 16 -8.12 -3.50 -14.51
N SER A 17 -8.07 -3.21 -15.81
CA SER A 17 -7.42 -4.10 -16.76
C SER A 17 -5.91 -4.18 -16.54
N ILE A 18 -5.23 -3.05 -16.23
CA ILE A 18 -3.79 -3.08 -15.97
C ILE A 18 -3.45 -3.82 -14.68
N TYR A 19 -4.27 -3.67 -13.61
CA TYR A 19 -4.10 -4.45 -12.38
C TYR A 19 -4.13 -5.95 -12.67
N LYS A 20 -5.15 -6.39 -13.43
CA LYS A 20 -5.30 -7.78 -13.80
C LYS A 20 -4.14 -8.29 -14.65
N VAL A 21 -3.78 -7.58 -15.72
CA VAL A 21 -2.68 -8.00 -16.62
C VAL A 21 -1.36 -8.10 -15.86
N VAL A 22 -1.06 -7.11 -15.00
CA VAL A 22 0.15 -7.15 -14.18
C VAL A 22 0.08 -8.28 -13.16
N ALA A 23 -1.07 -8.54 -12.53
CA ALA A 23 -1.21 -9.63 -11.56
C ALA A 23 -1.05 -11.02 -12.21
N GLU A 24 -1.45 -11.19 -13.45
CA GLU A 24 -1.33 -12.45 -14.17
C GLU A 24 0.05 -12.65 -14.82
N GLU A 25 0.59 -11.62 -15.47
CA GLU A 25 1.74 -11.76 -16.36
C GLU A 25 3.00 -10.98 -15.93
N GLY A 26 2.91 -10.16 -14.89
CA GLY A 26 4.00 -9.27 -14.46
C GLY A 26 4.06 -7.96 -15.25
N ILE A 27 4.93 -7.05 -14.81
CA ILE A 27 5.11 -5.72 -15.44
C ILE A 27 5.61 -5.87 -16.87
N GLU A 28 6.56 -6.75 -17.12
CA GLU A 28 7.16 -6.98 -18.44
C GLU A 28 6.19 -7.62 -19.44
N GLY A 29 5.13 -8.26 -18.94
CA GLY A 29 4.08 -8.85 -19.77
C GLY A 29 3.05 -7.86 -20.30
N VAL A 30 3.07 -6.60 -19.82
CA VAL A 30 2.06 -5.60 -20.15
C VAL A 30 2.23 -5.07 -21.56
N THR A 31 1.14 -5.08 -22.34
CA THR A 31 1.08 -4.47 -23.68
C THR A 31 -0.24 -3.74 -23.86
N VAL A 32 -0.25 -2.71 -24.72
CA VAL A 32 -1.46 -1.96 -25.10
C VAL A 32 -2.61 -2.91 -25.45
N ARG A 33 -2.33 -3.89 -26.30
CA ARG A 33 -3.33 -4.87 -26.77
C ARG A 33 -3.92 -5.72 -25.64
N LYS A 34 -3.11 -6.16 -24.65
CA LYS A 34 -3.59 -6.95 -23.52
C LYS A 34 -4.49 -6.12 -22.61
N VAL A 35 -4.08 -4.89 -22.32
CA VAL A 35 -4.86 -3.95 -21.49
C VAL A 35 -6.18 -3.62 -22.18
N SER A 36 -6.17 -3.25 -23.45
CA SER A 36 -7.39 -2.95 -24.22
C SER A 36 -8.34 -4.14 -24.29
N LYS A 37 -7.79 -5.33 -24.59
CA LYS A 37 -8.58 -6.58 -24.62
C LYS A 37 -9.18 -6.91 -23.25
N GLY A 38 -8.42 -6.74 -22.19
CA GLY A 38 -8.85 -7.03 -20.81
C GLY A 38 -10.05 -6.20 -20.36
N CYS A 39 -10.20 -4.98 -20.84
CA CYS A 39 -11.34 -4.11 -20.53
C CYS A 39 -12.42 -4.06 -21.65
N GLY A 40 -12.26 -4.83 -22.74
CA GLY A 40 -13.21 -4.85 -23.85
C GLY A 40 -13.21 -3.57 -24.68
N LEU A 41 -12.08 -2.85 -24.72
CA LEU A 41 -11.89 -1.62 -25.48
C LEU A 41 -10.94 -1.87 -26.65
N SER A 42 -10.91 -0.94 -27.62
CA SER A 42 -9.88 -0.91 -28.66
C SER A 42 -8.68 -0.06 -28.22
N ASP A 43 -7.50 -0.36 -28.76
CA ASP A 43 -6.23 0.28 -28.39
C ASP A 43 -6.25 1.83 -28.36
N PRO A 44 -6.92 2.55 -29.29
CA PRO A 44 -6.99 3.99 -29.26
C PRO A 44 -7.59 4.61 -27.99
N TYR A 45 -8.40 3.85 -27.22
CA TYR A 45 -8.99 4.38 -25.99
C TYR A 45 -7.97 4.66 -24.89
N ILE A 46 -6.83 3.94 -24.87
CA ILE A 46 -5.73 4.24 -23.93
C ILE A 46 -5.23 5.66 -24.17
N TYR A 47 -4.99 6.03 -25.42
CA TYR A 47 -4.45 7.33 -25.80
C TYR A 47 -5.44 8.50 -25.65
N GLN A 48 -6.72 8.23 -25.42
CA GLN A 48 -7.70 9.26 -25.03
C GLN A 48 -7.56 9.68 -23.56
N CYS A 49 -7.02 8.81 -22.71
CA CYS A 49 -6.91 9.01 -21.27
C CYS A 49 -5.49 9.23 -20.79
N TYR A 50 -4.52 8.58 -21.44
CA TYR A 50 -3.13 8.51 -21.03
C TYR A 50 -2.21 8.76 -22.24
N LYS A 51 -1.04 9.31 -21.97
CA LYS A 51 -0.03 9.60 -23.02
C LYS A 51 0.48 8.30 -23.66
N ASP A 52 0.74 7.32 -22.84
CA ASP A 52 1.22 6.00 -23.22
C ASP A 52 0.91 4.97 -22.12
N LEU A 53 1.38 3.76 -22.30
CA LEU A 53 1.16 2.67 -21.35
C LEU A 53 1.88 2.89 -20.01
N PHE A 54 3.04 3.56 -20.05
CA PHE A 54 3.78 3.90 -18.83
C PHE A 54 3.02 4.94 -18.00
N ASP A 55 2.47 5.97 -18.63
CA ASP A 55 1.63 6.98 -17.99
C ASP A 55 0.38 6.36 -17.32
N LEU A 56 -0.23 5.35 -17.96
CA LEU A 56 -1.31 4.58 -17.35
C LEU A 56 -0.82 3.83 -16.10
N MET A 57 0.33 3.16 -16.15
CA MET A 57 0.90 2.44 -15.00
C MET A 57 1.28 3.38 -13.86
N GLU A 58 1.98 4.47 -14.16
CA GLU A 58 2.40 5.49 -13.18
C GLU A 58 1.19 6.14 -12.50
N THR A 59 0.19 6.57 -13.29
CA THR A 59 -1.05 7.15 -12.77
C THR A 59 -1.81 6.15 -11.90
N SER A 60 -1.90 4.89 -12.33
CA SER A 60 -2.55 3.82 -11.56
C SER A 60 -1.83 3.54 -10.25
N PHE A 61 -0.49 3.57 -10.24
CA PHE A 61 0.30 3.43 -9.02
C PHE A 61 0.02 4.57 -8.03
N PHE A 62 0.07 5.83 -8.49
CA PHE A 62 -0.22 6.99 -7.64
C PHE A 62 -1.65 7.01 -7.11
N GLU A 63 -2.60 6.45 -7.84
CA GLU A 63 -3.98 6.36 -7.35
C GLU A 63 -4.11 5.36 -6.20
N VAL A 64 -3.45 4.20 -6.28
CA VAL A 64 -3.41 3.23 -5.19
C VAL A 64 -2.67 3.82 -3.97
N ASP A 65 -1.51 4.41 -4.20
CA ASP A 65 -0.68 5.04 -3.18
C ASP A 65 -1.41 6.20 -2.48
N GLY A 66 -2.08 7.05 -3.25
CA GLY A 66 -2.87 8.17 -2.75
C GLY A 66 -4.10 7.74 -1.93
N LYS A 67 -4.77 6.64 -2.29
CA LYS A 67 -5.86 6.05 -1.49
C LYS A 67 -5.34 5.57 -0.14
N ALA A 68 -4.21 4.86 -0.12
CA ALA A 68 -3.58 4.39 1.12
C ALA A 68 -3.13 5.57 2.00
N ALA A 69 -2.41 6.54 1.44
CA ALA A 69 -1.95 7.73 2.17
C ALA A 69 -3.12 8.58 2.71
N GLY A 70 -4.17 8.76 1.91
CA GLY A 70 -5.38 9.48 2.31
C GLY A 70 -6.12 8.80 3.47
N MET A 71 -6.24 7.48 3.43
CA MET A 71 -6.85 6.70 4.51
C MET A 71 -6.06 6.84 5.82
N ILE A 72 -4.74 6.67 5.77
CA ILE A 72 -3.86 6.81 6.95
C ILE A 72 -3.94 8.23 7.51
N ARG A 73 -3.86 9.25 6.65
CA ARG A 73 -3.98 10.66 7.04
C ARG A 73 -5.30 10.93 7.77
N ASN A 74 -6.42 10.43 7.24
CA ASN A 74 -7.73 10.61 7.86
C ASN A 74 -7.80 9.94 9.25
N LEU A 75 -7.22 8.77 9.42
CA LEU A 75 -7.16 8.09 10.72
C LEU A 75 -6.36 8.92 11.73
N ILE A 76 -5.18 9.43 11.35
CA ILE A 76 -4.35 10.27 12.21
C ILE A 76 -5.09 11.56 12.58
N GLN A 77 -5.68 12.27 11.62
CA GLN A 77 -6.38 13.54 11.87
C GLN A 77 -7.64 13.39 12.71
N ASN A 78 -8.30 12.25 12.65
CA ASN A 78 -9.50 11.97 13.44
C ASN A 78 -9.21 11.36 14.81
N GLN A 79 -7.93 11.08 15.12
CA GLN A 79 -7.54 10.59 16.44
C GLN A 79 -7.75 11.69 17.49
N LYS A 80 -8.61 11.41 18.46
CA LYS A 80 -8.92 12.35 19.57
C LYS A 80 -8.21 11.98 20.87
N ALA A 81 -7.74 10.75 20.99
CA ALA A 81 -7.07 10.27 22.18
C ALA A 81 -5.63 10.75 22.22
N GLU A 82 -5.22 11.29 23.37
CA GLU A 82 -3.84 11.61 23.63
C GLU A 82 -3.05 10.33 23.91
N LEU A 83 -1.91 10.14 23.26
CA LEU A 83 -1.03 9.00 23.49
C LEU A 83 -0.22 9.25 24.77
N LYS A 84 -0.48 8.50 25.83
CA LYS A 84 0.19 8.64 27.13
C LYS A 84 0.99 7.43 27.55
N THR A 85 0.56 6.25 27.10
CA THR A 85 1.16 4.97 27.49
C THR A 85 1.64 4.19 26.26
N ALA A 86 2.46 3.19 26.50
CA ALA A 86 2.91 2.26 25.47
C ALA A 86 1.73 1.48 24.87
N GLU A 87 0.71 1.18 25.68
CA GLU A 87 -0.51 0.52 25.24
C GLU A 87 -1.35 1.42 24.32
N ASP A 88 -1.42 2.74 24.60
CA ASP A 88 -2.07 3.69 23.70
C ASP A 88 -1.37 3.71 22.33
N LEU A 89 -0.04 3.71 22.33
CA LEU A 89 0.76 3.66 21.13
C LEU A 89 0.55 2.35 20.34
N GLU A 90 0.56 1.20 21.04
CA GLU A 90 0.29 -0.10 20.43
C GLU A 90 -1.10 -0.14 19.79
N SER A 91 -2.11 0.36 20.48
CA SER A 91 -3.48 0.44 19.99
C SER A 91 -3.59 1.31 18.73
N MET A 92 -2.86 2.43 18.71
CA MET A 92 -2.82 3.31 17.55
C MET A 92 -2.08 2.67 16.36
N CYS A 93 -0.94 2.05 16.61
CA CYS A 93 -0.20 1.29 15.59
C CYS A 93 -1.09 0.18 15.00
N TRP A 94 -1.83 -0.54 15.84
CA TRP A 94 -2.79 -1.54 15.39
C TRP A 94 -3.88 -0.93 14.50
N THR A 95 -4.45 0.20 14.90
CA THR A 95 -5.51 0.88 14.15
C THR A 95 -5.05 1.28 12.76
N LEU A 96 -3.87 1.90 12.66
CA LEU A 96 -3.29 2.32 11.36
C LEU A 96 -2.94 1.10 10.50
N TRP A 97 -2.26 0.12 11.11
CA TRP A 97 -1.82 -1.06 10.38
C TRP A 97 -2.98 -1.95 9.93
N SER A 98 -3.99 -2.17 10.77
CA SER A 98 -5.13 -3.01 10.42
C SER A 98 -5.94 -2.41 9.27
N ALA A 99 -6.14 -1.10 9.24
CA ALA A 99 -6.79 -0.43 8.13
C ALA A 99 -5.97 -0.56 6.83
N TYR A 100 -4.65 -0.40 6.91
CA TYR A 100 -3.78 -0.62 5.75
C TYR A 100 -3.78 -2.09 5.30
N TRP A 101 -3.77 -3.03 6.24
CA TRP A 101 -3.89 -4.46 5.95
C TRP A 101 -5.21 -4.79 5.23
N GLU A 102 -6.34 -4.30 5.74
CA GLU A 102 -7.65 -4.48 5.10
C GLU A 102 -7.68 -3.89 3.70
N PHE A 103 -7.10 -2.71 3.50
CA PHE A 103 -6.94 -2.09 2.19
C PHE A 103 -6.19 -3.01 1.22
N LEU A 104 -5.04 -3.57 1.62
CA LEU A 104 -4.24 -4.48 0.81
C LEU A 104 -4.98 -5.81 0.53
N MET A 105 -5.73 -6.30 1.49
CA MET A 105 -6.44 -7.58 1.36
C MET A 105 -7.75 -7.48 0.55
N SER A 106 -8.30 -6.28 0.40
CA SER A 106 -9.59 -6.05 -0.28
C SER A 106 -9.54 -6.24 -1.80
N ASP A 107 -8.39 -5.98 -2.43
CA ASP A 107 -8.22 -6.05 -3.89
C ASP A 107 -6.89 -6.73 -4.26
N PRO A 108 -6.91 -8.05 -4.51
CA PRO A 108 -5.71 -8.82 -4.85
C PRO A 108 -4.96 -8.32 -6.08
N GLU A 109 -5.68 -7.99 -7.16
CA GLU A 109 -5.07 -7.56 -8.42
C GLU A 109 -4.40 -6.19 -8.24
N GLN A 110 -5.05 -5.25 -7.54
CA GLN A 110 -4.51 -3.94 -7.21
C GLN A 110 -3.24 -4.07 -6.34
N THR A 111 -3.26 -4.91 -5.30
CA THR A 111 -2.14 -5.08 -4.38
C THR A 111 -0.94 -5.74 -5.06
N ILE A 112 -1.16 -6.75 -5.92
CA ILE A 112 -0.09 -7.36 -6.70
C ILE A 112 0.49 -6.36 -7.71
N PHE A 113 -0.37 -5.59 -8.40
CA PHE A 113 0.08 -4.53 -9.31
C PHE A 113 0.95 -3.51 -8.57
N TYR A 114 0.46 -2.97 -7.45
CA TYR A 114 1.15 -1.98 -6.63
C TYR A 114 2.56 -2.45 -6.25
N TRP A 115 2.69 -3.66 -5.73
CA TRP A 115 3.97 -4.26 -5.35
C TRP A 115 4.90 -4.48 -6.55
N ARG A 116 4.38 -5.06 -7.64
CA ARG A 116 5.18 -5.33 -8.84
C ARG A 116 5.69 -4.05 -9.49
N PHE A 117 4.89 -2.99 -9.52
CA PHE A 117 5.33 -1.69 -10.02
C PHE A 117 6.42 -1.10 -9.12
N TYR A 118 6.24 -1.14 -7.81
CA TYR A 118 7.23 -0.69 -6.84
C TYR A 118 8.58 -1.40 -6.98
N GLN A 119 8.59 -2.70 -7.30
CA GLN A 119 9.81 -3.50 -7.50
C GLN A 119 10.38 -3.39 -8.92
N SER A 120 9.74 -2.67 -9.83
CA SER A 120 10.14 -2.61 -11.23
C SER A 120 11.16 -1.51 -11.51
N ALA A 121 11.84 -1.60 -12.66
CA ALA A 121 12.70 -0.52 -13.18
C ALA A 121 11.92 0.77 -13.51
N HIS A 122 10.59 0.71 -13.54
CA HIS A 122 9.72 1.87 -13.76
C HIS A 122 9.56 2.73 -12.50
N TYR A 123 9.87 2.19 -11.31
CA TYR A 123 9.84 2.95 -10.06
C TYR A 123 11.09 3.84 -9.96
N THR A 124 10.96 5.07 -10.43
CA THR A 124 12.04 6.05 -10.52
C THR A 124 12.18 6.88 -9.24
N LYS A 125 13.32 7.57 -9.09
CA LYS A 125 13.53 8.54 -8.00
C LYS A 125 12.45 9.61 -7.95
N LYS A 126 11.95 10.09 -9.10
CA LYS A 126 10.86 11.06 -9.17
C LYS A 126 9.56 10.50 -8.56
N ILE A 127 9.25 9.24 -8.82
CA ILE A 127 8.06 8.58 -8.24
C ILE A 127 8.23 8.44 -6.72
N LEU A 128 9.43 8.07 -6.26
CA LEU A 128 9.74 8.02 -4.82
C LEU A 128 9.52 9.39 -4.15
N GLU A 129 10.00 10.48 -4.72
CA GLU A 129 9.82 11.84 -4.19
C GLU A 129 8.34 12.22 -4.05
N VAL A 130 7.52 11.93 -5.06
CA VAL A 130 6.06 12.17 -4.99
C VAL A 130 5.40 11.31 -3.90
N ARG A 131 5.80 10.05 -3.79
CA ARG A 131 5.30 9.15 -2.75
C ARG A 131 5.66 9.63 -1.34
N GLN A 132 6.90 10.07 -1.11
CA GLN A 132 7.34 10.64 0.16
C GLN A 132 6.46 11.83 0.58
N GLN A 133 6.12 12.73 -0.36
CA GLN A 133 5.19 13.83 -0.10
C GLN A 133 3.79 13.34 0.27
N SER A 134 3.29 12.30 -0.37
CA SER A 134 1.97 11.72 -0.07
C SER A 134 1.88 11.16 1.36
N PHE A 135 2.97 10.57 1.86
CA PHE A 135 3.06 9.98 3.20
C PHE A 135 3.69 10.89 4.26
N GLU A 136 4.01 12.15 3.94
CA GLU A 136 4.68 13.08 4.86
C GLU A 136 3.95 13.20 6.21
N VAL A 137 2.62 13.30 6.21
CA VAL A 137 1.82 13.37 7.43
C VAL A 137 2.03 12.13 8.31
N PHE A 138 2.10 10.96 7.71
CA PHE A 138 2.34 9.71 8.43
C PHE A 138 3.75 9.65 9.00
N VAL A 139 4.76 10.00 8.19
CA VAL A 139 6.17 10.00 8.64
C VAL A 139 6.36 10.98 9.78
N ASN A 140 5.86 12.22 9.66
CA ASN A 140 5.95 13.23 10.72
C ASN A 140 5.25 12.76 12.00
N TYR A 141 4.07 12.17 11.87
CA TYR A 141 3.36 11.59 13.02
C TYR A 141 4.18 10.50 13.73
N MET A 142 4.80 9.60 12.97
CA MET A 142 5.64 8.54 13.53
C MET A 142 6.89 9.08 14.20
N VAL A 143 7.53 10.12 13.60
CA VAL A 143 8.70 10.80 14.19
C VAL A 143 8.34 11.48 15.51
N GLU A 144 7.26 12.25 15.55
CA GLU A 144 6.80 12.95 16.75
C GLU A 144 6.44 11.96 17.87
N THR A 145 5.70 10.90 17.51
CA THR A 145 5.34 9.83 18.43
C THR A 145 6.60 9.13 18.96
N GLY A 146 7.55 8.80 18.09
CA GLY A 146 8.82 8.19 18.48
C GLY A 146 9.61 9.06 19.48
N ARG A 147 9.60 10.39 19.31
CA ARG A 147 10.22 11.30 20.28
C ARG A 147 9.52 11.29 21.63
N MET A 148 8.19 11.27 21.65
CA MET A 148 7.40 11.21 22.90
C MET A 148 7.73 9.96 23.72
N PHE A 149 7.99 8.84 23.04
CA PHE A 149 8.29 7.56 23.70
C PHE A 149 9.80 7.25 23.78
N GLY A 150 10.68 8.21 23.44
CA GLY A 150 12.12 8.09 23.63
C GLY A 150 12.84 7.14 22.66
N VAL A 151 12.23 6.80 21.52
CA VAL A 151 12.81 5.87 20.52
C VAL A 151 13.41 6.59 19.30
N SER A 152 13.24 7.89 19.17
CA SER A 152 13.69 8.68 18.00
C SER A 152 15.21 8.65 17.77
N ASP A 153 16.00 8.47 18.84
CA ASP A 153 17.45 8.46 18.76
C ASP A 153 18.03 7.07 18.44
N LEU A 154 17.18 6.05 18.43
CA LEU A 154 17.58 4.65 18.27
C LEU A 154 17.37 4.13 16.85
N MET A 155 16.52 4.79 16.07
CA MET A 155 16.13 4.30 14.74
C MET A 155 15.81 5.46 13.79
N ASP A 156 16.21 5.29 12.52
CA ASP A 156 15.78 6.17 11.44
C ASP A 156 14.29 5.92 11.15
N PRO A 157 13.42 6.95 11.25
CA PRO A 157 11.97 6.80 11.05
C PRO A 157 11.61 6.34 9.64
N GLU A 158 12.35 6.76 8.62
CA GLU A 158 12.11 6.33 7.24
C GLU A 158 12.41 4.84 7.07
N MET A 159 13.45 4.34 7.72
CA MET A 159 13.76 2.91 7.71
C MET A 159 12.70 2.07 8.44
N ILE A 160 12.17 2.56 9.58
CA ILE A 160 11.09 1.87 10.29
C ILE A 160 9.85 1.77 9.42
N VAL A 161 9.43 2.91 8.88
CA VAL A 161 8.23 3.00 8.02
C VAL A 161 8.40 2.13 6.78
N SER A 162 9.55 2.21 6.11
CA SER A 162 9.84 1.37 4.95
C SER A 162 9.79 -0.11 5.29
N ASN A 163 10.43 -0.54 6.37
CA ASN A 163 10.44 -1.94 6.79
C ASN A 163 9.03 -2.44 7.13
N ILE A 164 8.23 -1.67 7.86
CA ILE A 164 6.85 -2.03 8.21
C ILE A 164 5.97 -2.12 6.96
N ILE A 165 6.03 -1.12 6.07
CA ILE A 165 5.22 -1.08 4.85
C ILE A 165 5.64 -2.21 3.92
N ASP A 166 6.92 -2.35 3.61
CA ASP A 166 7.42 -3.33 2.65
C ASP A 166 7.15 -4.76 3.13
N SER A 167 7.36 -5.03 4.41
CA SER A 167 7.04 -6.33 5.01
C SER A 167 5.55 -6.63 4.92
N THR A 168 4.69 -5.66 5.23
CA THR A 168 3.23 -5.81 5.19
C THR A 168 2.75 -6.10 3.77
N VAL A 169 3.17 -5.30 2.78
CA VAL A 169 2.80 -5.50 1.38
C VAL A 169 3.32 -6.83 0.84
N SER A 170 4.57 -7.18 1.16
CA SER A 170 5.16 -8.45 0.74
C SER A 170 4.37 -9.66 1.26
N VAL A 171 3.94 -9.64 2.51
CA VAL A 171 3.09 -10.71 3.09
C VAL A 171 1.73 -10.76 2.41
N ALA A 172 1.06 -9.61 2.21
CA ALA A 172 -0.22 -9.54 1.52
C ALA A 172 -0.15 -10.14 0.11
N VAL A 173 0.89 -9.77 -0.66
CA VAL A 173 1.12 -10.29 -2.01
C VAL A 173 1.37 -11.80 -2.00
N LYS A 174 2.19 -12.32 -1.07
CA LYS A 174 2.42 -13.76 -0.94
C LYS A 174 1.14 -14.53 -0.63
N MET A 175 0.26 -13.96 0.18
CA MET A 175 -1.06 -14.55 0.45
C MET A 175 -1.96 -14.51 -0.79
N HIS A 176 -1.98 -13.41 -1.53
CA HIS A 176 -2.79 -13.32 -2.75
C HIS A 176 -2.31 -14.27 -3.85
N LEU A 177 -0.99 -14.50 -3.94
CA LEU A 177 -0.39 -15.44 -4.88
C LEU A 177 -0.46 -16.93 -4.41
N GLY A 178 -0.97 -17.18 -3.21
CA GLY A 178 -1.07 -18.53 -2.66
C GLY A 178 0.24 -19.10 -2.12
N TYR A 179 1.28 -18.27 -1.95
CA TYR A 179 2.57 -18.70 -1.37
C TYR A 179 2.53 -18.75 0.17
N MET A 180 1.53 -18.11 0.78
CA MET A 180 1.26 -18.18 2.21
C MET A 180 -0.23 -18.47 2.41
N ASP A 181 -0.54 -19.35 3.36
CA ASP A 181 -1.92 -19.72 3.66
C ASP A 181 -2.66 -18.56 4.37
N LYS A 182 -3.73 -18.09 3.75
CA LYS A 182 -4.59 -17.03 4.30
C LYS A 182 -5.31 -17.45 5.59
N THR A 183 -5.51 -18.74 5.79
CA THR A 183 -6.26 -19.29 6.93
C THR A 183 -5.37 -19.58 8.13
N ALA A 184 -4.08 -19.85 7.91
CA ALA A 184 -3.13 -20.22 8.94
C ALA A 184 -2.60 -19.01 9.75
N LEU A 185 -2.56 -17.82 9.15
CA LEU A 185 -2.00 -16.63 9.78
C LEU A 185 -3.10 -15.61 10.06
N LYS A 186 -3.35 -15.38 11.36
CA LYS A 186 -4.24 -14.30 11.80
C LYS A 186 -3.55 -12.94 11.57
N ALA A 187 -4.32 -11.92 11.18
CA ALA A 187 -3.80 -10.55 10.96
C ALA A 187 -3.00 -10.05 12.19
N ARG A 188 -3.45 -10.35 13.40
CA ARG A 188 -2.76 -9.97 14.64
C ARG A 188 -1.37 -10.59 14.78
N THR A 189 -1.17 -11.82 14.30
CA THR A 189 0.16 -12.48 14.29
C THR A 189 1.11 -11.81 13.31
N ILE A 190 0.61 -11.46 12.13
CA ILE A 190 1.42 -10.73 11.12
C ILE A 190 1.82 -9.36 11.69
N TYR A 191 0.88 -8.63 12.27
CA TYR A 191 1.12 -7.34 12.91
C TYR A 191 2.22 -7.44 13.98
N LYS A 192 2.08 -8.35 14.94
CA LYS A 192 3.08 -8.58 16.00
C LYS A 192 4.48 -8.87 15.41
N THR A 193 4.54 -9.67 14.35
CA THR A 193 5.81 -10.01 13.70
C THR A 193 6.43 -8.80 12.99
N VAL A 194 5.64 -8.02 12.26
CA VAL A 194 6.10 -6.82 11.54
C VAL A 194 6.57 -5.73 12.50
N PHE A 195 5.91 -5.58 13.64
CA PHE A 195 6.22 -4.56 14.64
C PHE A 195 7.16 -5.04 15.76
N ALA A 196 7.64 -6.28 15.73
CA ALA A 196 8.40 -6.88 16.82
C ALA A 196 9.61 -6.03 17.25
N LEU A 197 10.37 -5.47 16.29
CA LEU A 197 11.51 -4.62 16.59
C LEU A 197 11.10 -3.33 17.30
N LEU A 198 10.05 -2.66 16.82
CA LEU A 198 9.54 -1.43 17.43
C LEU A 198 9.05 -1.71 18.88
N PHE A 199 8.32 -2.78 19.09
CA PHE A 199 7.83 -3.14 20.40
C PHE A 199 8.94 -3.54 21.38
N GLN A 200 9.98 -4.20 20.89
CA GLN A 200 11.16 -4.50 21.69
C GLN A 200 11.84 -3.22 22.18
N LEU A 201 11.99 -2.22 21.31
CA LEU A 201 12.59 -0.93 21.67
C LEU A 201 11.73 -0.13 22.67
N LEU A 202 10.42 -0.27 22.58
CA LEU A 202 9.45 0.38 23.47
C LEU A 202 9.24 -0.39 24.79
N HIS A 203 9.93 -1.55 24.97
CA HIS A 203 9.70 -2.46 26.10
C HIS A 203 8.23 -2.91 26.24
N ILE A 204 7.50 -2.95 25.12
CA ILE A 204 6.14 -3.46 25.06
C ILE A 204 6.20 -4.99 24.94
N ASP A 205 5.65 -5.69 25.93
CA ASP A 205 5.54 -7.14 25.88
C ASP A 205 4.30 -7.55 25.06
N VAL A 206 4.53 -7.77 23.76
CA VAL A 206 3.46 -8.19 22.82
C VAL A 206 3.15 -9.68 22.86
N TRP A 207 3.89 -10.47 23.65
CA TRP A 207 3.77 -11.93 23.67
C TRP A 207 2.97 -12.47 24.85
N ASN A 208 2.68 -11.64 25.86
CA ASN A 208 1.87 -12.02 27.02
C ASN A 208 0.37 -11.98 26.69
N GLY A 209 -0.15 -13.09 26.21
CA GLY A 209 -1.57 -13.37 26.08
C GLY A 209 -2.02 -13.71 24.67
N GLU A 210 -2.37 -14.95 24.49
CA GLU A 210 -2.92 -15.63 23.31
C GLU A 210 -1.87 -16.24 22.35
N ILE A 211 -1.35 -17.40 22.73
CA ILE A 211 -1.01 -18.48 21.79
C ILE A 211 -2.25 -19.31 21.53
#